data_2ff302cf6d0efa8ed1b36e1a17d5ccd8
#
_entry.id   2ff302cf6d0efa8ed1b36e1a17d5ccd8
#
_cell.length_a   1.000
_cell.length_b   1.000
_cell.length_c   1.000
_cell.angle_alpha   90.00
_cell.angle_beta   90.00
_cell.angle_gamma   90.00
#
_symmetry.space_group_name_H-M   'P 1'
#
loop_
_entity.id
_entity.type
_entity.pdbx_description
1 polymer ?
#
loop_
_entity_poly.entity_id
_entity_poly.type
_entity_poly.pdbx_seq_one_letter_code
_entity_poly.pdbx_strand_id
1 'polypeptide(L)'
;MSGTAQAGTVLTVAAAPGVTPRLLRLPAAVETHSAYLADGGYALLDNVETLLAEVDRSGLLGRGGAAFPLGVKLRTVRAAHLRGHETVVVANGEEGEPASVKDRWLLRHRPHLVLDGVRLAARLVGAQRAYVYVSDRAAALAVDHALDEVGFDTLGGLDISIVTVDPGYVAGEETAAVRVINGGPAKPADKPPRPFQHGVAGHPTLVSNVETLANLPHVAAHGAAEFRSAGTEASPGTFLVTVTGAGRPPALYEVPHGVPFTDLLALHGVSPDQVRGALMGGYFAGLLDRAVLDTTLDHETFRAIGSGLGCGAVAILTDDCPVAVAASVLAYFDRENAGQCGSCFNGTAAMAAAAGALRDGAATAEDVARLDRWSVVLRGRGACATLDGAANVAASLLKRFPQLVEQHLAGRCETCRDGTFSAQRPYEVEASRS
;
A
#
# COMPACT_ATOMS: atom_id res chain seq x y z
N MET A 1 21.35 -7.66 26.10
CA MET A 1 21.01 -6.32 26.61
C MET A 1 21.77 -5.30 25.77
N SER A 2 21.11 -4.61 24.90
CA SER A 2 21.31 -3.20 24.55
C SER A 2 20.32 -2.91 23.42
N GLY A 3 19.09 -2.56 23.80
CA GLY A 3 18.16 -1.88 22.92
C GLY A 3 18.63 -0.44 22.80
N THR A 4 19.43 -0.13 21.80
CA THR A 4 19.62 1.25 21.38
C THR A 4 18.31 1.72 20.75
N ALA A 5 17.59 2.58 21.47
CA ALA A 5 16.56 3.43 20.87
C ALA A 5 17.23 4.16 19.69
N GLN A 6 16.93 3.79 18.46
CA GLN A 6 17.37 4.56 17.30
C GLN A 6 16.72 5.94 17.41
N ALA A 7 17.57 6.98 17.52
CA ALA A 7 17.15 8.36 17.34
C ALA A 7 16.32 8.42 16.04
N GLY A 8 15.14 9.06 16.08
CA GLY A 8 14.17 9.07 15.00
C GLY A 8 14.84 9.32 13.65
N THR A 9 14.79 8.31 12.81
CA THR A 9 15.39 8.36 11.46
C THR A 9 14.55 9.33 10.63
N VAL A 10 15.17 10.41 10.15
CA VAL A 10 14.48 11.42 9.35
C VAL A 10 14.07 10.80 8.01
N LEU A 11 12.79 10.85 7.69
CA LEU A 11 12.25 10.42 6.39
C LEU A 11 12.69 11.42 5.29
N THR A 12 13.37 10.93 4.27
CA THR A 12 13.66 11.72 3.08
C THR A 12 12.41 11.79 2.20
N VAL A 13 11.98 12.98 1.79
CA VAL A 13 10.82 13.18 0.89
C VAL A 13 11.26 13.95 -0.33
N ALA A 14 11.08 13.37 -1.52
CA ALA A 14 11.48 13.99 -2.79
C ALA A 14 10.64 13.47 -3.98
N ALA A 15 10.72 14.18 -5.11
CA ALA A 15 10.24 13.68 -6.40
C ALA A 15 11.42 13.24 -7.26
N ALA A 16 11.18 12.33 -8.19
CA ALA A 16 12.20 11.94 -9.17
C ALA A 16 12.64 13.16 -10.02
N PRO A 17 13.90 13.20 -10.47
CA PRO A 17 14.37 14.28 -11.32
C PRO A 17 13.48 14.48 -12.55
N GLY A 18 13.11 15.75 -12.83
CA GLY A 18 12.25 16.11 -13.95
C GLY A 18 10.75 15.86 -13.73
N VAL A 19 10.35 15.33 -12.58
CA VAL A 19 8.93 15.14 -12.21
C VAL A 19 8.43 16.36 -11.46
N THR A 20 7.36 16.97 -11.96
CA THR A 20 6.57 17.92 -11.18
C THR A 20 5.67 17.12 -10.24
N PRO A 21 5.87 17.20 -8.91
CA PRO A 21 5.08 16.39 -7.97
C PRO A 21 3.61 16.79 -7.99
N ARG A 22 2.74 15.81 -8.00
CA ARG A 22 1.28 15.96 -7.96
C ARG A 22 0.73 15.66 -6.57
N LEU A 23 1.35 14.71 -5.89
CA LEU A 23 0.97 14.22 -4.58
C LEU A 23 1.82 14.82 -3.46
N LEU A 24 3.12 14.95 -3.68
CA LEU A 24 4.01 15.59 -2.72
C LEU A 24 3.97 17.12 -2.84
N ARG A 25 4.14 17.80 -1.73
CA ARG A 25 4.44 19.23 -1.69
C ARG A 25 5.87 19.40 -1.17
N LEU A 26 6.70 20.08 -1.92
CA LEU A 26 8.11 20.26 -1.59
C LEU A 26 8.47 21.76 -1.49
N PRO A 27 9.21 22.19 -0.45
CA PRO A 27 9.69 21.38 0.68
C PRO A 27 8.52 20.78 1.50
N ALA A 28 8.76 19.65 2.15
CA ALA A 28 7.75 18.96 2.95
C ALA A 28 7.28 19.88 4.09
N ALA A 29 6.02 20.29 4.03
CA ALA A 29 5.35 21.11 5.03
C ALA A 29 3.89 20.69 5.11
N VAL A 30 3.23 20.92 6.25
CA VAL A 30 1.80 20.71 6.37
C VAL A 30 1.07 21.72 5.47
N GLU A 31 0.20 21.22 4.62
CA GLU A 31 -0.61 22.04 3.71
C GLU A 31 -1.68 22.78 4.50
N THR A 32 -1.77 24.09 4.33
CA THR A 32 -2.86 24.90 4.88
C THR A 32 -3.98 25.06 3.84
N HIS A 33 -5.19 25.31 4.29
CA HIS A 33 -6.34 25.58 3.43
C HIS A 33 -6.06 26.70 2.42
N SER A 34 -5.48 27.83 2.89
CA SER A 34 -5.14 28.95 2.01
C SER A 34 -4.12 28.60 0.94
N ALA A 35 -3.13 27.78 1.27
CA ALA A 35 -2.14 27.30 0.31
C ALA A 35 -2.77 26.34 -0.73
N TYR A 36 -3.67 25.46 -0.29
CA TYR A 36 -4.39 24.56 -1.18
C TYR A 36 -5.32 25.30 -2.15
N LEU A 37 -6.03 26.33 -1.66
CA LEU A 37 -6.85 27.21 -2.50
C LEU A 37 -6.02 27.98 -3.52
N ALA A 38 -4.85 28.49 -3.13
CA ALA A 38 -3.94 29.21 -4.03
C ALA A 38 -3.43 28.32 -5.19
N ASP A 39 -3.31 27.02 -4.94
CA ASP A 39 -2.97 26.01 -5.94
C ASP A 39 -4.19 25.54 -6.78
N GLY A 40 -5.37 26.17 -6.62
CA GLY A 40 -6.60 25.86 -7.36
C GLY A 40 -7.44 24.72 -6.75
N GLY A 41 -7.18 24.36 -5.50
CA GLY A 41 -7.92 23.31 -4.81
C GLY A 41 -9.40 23.68 -4.55
N TYR A 42 -10.21 22.66 -4.32
CA TYR A 42 -11.67 22.77 -4.10
C TYR A 42 -12.42 23.46 -5.24
N ALA A 43 -11.88 23.42 -6.45
CA ALA A 43 -12.54 23.97 -7.62
C ALA A 43 -13.95 23.38 -7.79
N LEU A 44 -14.88 24.20 -8.27
CA LEU A 44 -16.24 23.75 -8.55
C LEU A 44 -16.23 22.68 -9.63
N LEU A 45 -17.01 21.64 -9.42
CA LEU A 45 -17.23 20.60 -10.42
C LEU A 45 -18.45 20.97 -11.27
N ASP A 46 -18.23 21.41 -12.48
CA ASP A 46 -19.28 21.83 -13.39
C ASP A 46 -20.14 20.66 -13.90
N ASN A 47 -19.50 19.54 -14.20
CA ASN A 47 -20.19 18.39 -14.78
C ASN A 47 -19.59 17.04 -14.32
N VAL A 48 -20.42 16.27 -13.64
CA VAL A 48 -20.08 14.96 -13.10
C VAL A 48 -19.74 13.94 -14.19
N GLU A 49 -20.50 13.94 -15.31
CA GLU A 49 -20.28 13.00 -16.40
C GLU A 49 -18.96 13.28 -17.14
N THR A 50 -18.61 14.54 -17.29
CA THR A 50 -17.32 14.94 -17.87
C THR A 50 -16.17 14.46 -17.00
N LEU A 51 -16.23 14.68 -15.68
CA LEU A 51 -15.16 14.21 -14.79
C LEU A 51 -15.09 12.68 -14.77
N LEU A 52 -16.22 11.98 -14.74
CA LEU A 52 -16.24 10.53 -14.79
C LEU A 52 -15.57 9.99 -16.07
N ALA A 53 -15.83 10.62 -17.21
CA ALA A 53 -15.19 10.29 -18.47
C ALA A 53 -13.67 10.59 -18.47
N GLU A 54 -13.25 11.69 -17.82
CA GLU A 54 -11.83 12.00 -17.64
C GLU A 54 -11.14 10.96 -16.75
N VAL A 55 -11.76 10.55 -15.62
CA VAL A 55 -11.21 9.50 -14.75
C VAL A 55 -11.09 8.17 -15.51
N ASP A 56 -12.06 7.80 -16.33
CA ASP A 56 -11.98 6.60 -17.17
C ASP A 56 -10.83 6.68 -18.17
N ARG A 57 -10.74 7.79 -18.90
CA ARG A 57 -9.67 8.01 -19.88
C ARG A 57 -8.28 8.11 -19.26
N SER A 58 -8.19 8.65 -18.03
CA SER A 58 -6.92 8.73 -17.30
C SER A 58 -6.33 7.36 -17.01
N GLY A 59 -7.16 6.33 -16.90
CA GLY A 59 -6.73 4.98 -16.52
C GLY A 59 -6.20 4.89 -15.10
N LEU A 60 -6.57 5.82 -14.20
CA LEU A 60 -6.10 5.85 -12.82
C LEU A 60 -6.35 4.52 -12.12
N LEU A 61 -5.26 3.85 -11.74
CA LEU A 61 -5.26 2.59 -11.00
C LEU A 61 -5.26 2.84 -9.50
N GLY A 62 -5.86 1.93 -8.74
CA GLY A 62 -5.85 1.96 -7.27
C GLY A 62 -4.44 1.82 -6.70
N ARG A 63 -4.09 2.65 -5.72
CA ARG A 63 -2.77 2.72 -5.04
C ARG A 63 -2.70 1.91 -3.74
N GLY A 64 -3.80 1.22 -3.36
CA GLY A 64 -3.85 0.38 -2.16
C GLY A 64 -3.35 -1.06 -2.35
N GLY A 65 -2.65 -1.37 -3.43
CA GLY A 65 -2.01 -2.68 -3.68
C GLY A 65 -2.61 -3.50 -4.82
N ALA A 66 -3.94 -3.49 -5.01
CA ALA A 66 -4.61 -4.32 -6.02
C ALA A 66 -4.61 -3.75 -7.45
N ALA A 67 -4.21 -2.49 -7.64
CA ALA A 67 -4.20 -1.78 -8.93
C ALA A 67 -5.54 -1.86 -9.71
N PHE A 68 -6.67 -1.92 -9.01
CA PHE A 68 -7.97 -1.98 -9.66
C PHE A 68 -8.35 -0.61 -10.22
N PRO A 69 -8.83 -0.50 -11.48
CA PRO A 69 -9.15 0.79 -12.09
C PRO A 69 -10.23 1.57 -11.33
N LEU A 70 -9.93 2.82 -10.94
CA LEU A 70 -10.87 3.63 -10.15
C LEU A 70 -12.17 3.91 -10.90
N GLY A 71 -12.11 4.20 -12.20
CA GLY A 71 -13.28 4.46 -13.03
C GLY A 71 -14.31 3.33 -13.00
N VAL A 72 -13.85 2.07 -12.97
CA VAL A 72 -14.74 0.90 -12.84
C VAL A 72 -15.47 0.90 -11.50
N LYS A 73 -14.74 1.17 -10.38
CA LYS A 73 -15.36 1.27 -9.04
C LYS A 73 -16.39 2.39 -8.99
N LEU A 74 -16.04 3.58 -9.49
CA LEU A 74 -16.92 4.75 -9.52
C LEU A 74 -18.21 4.45 -10.30
N ARG A 75 -18.11 3.94 -11.52
CA ARG A 75 -19.29 3.60 -12.32
C ARG A 75 -20.19 2.57 -11.64
N THR A 76 -19.59 1.57 -11.00
CA THR A 76 -20.36 0.51 -10.32
C THR A 76 -21.19 1.07 -9.18
N VAL A 77 -20.61 1.93 -8.32
CA VAL A 77 -21.33 2.55 -7.19
C VAL A 77 -22.32 3.60 -7.71
N ARG A 78 -21.92 4.43 -8.69
CA ARG A 78 -22.83 5.40 -9.34
C ARG A 78 -24.06 4.73 -9.96
N ALA A 79 -23.90 3.58 -10.60
CA ALA A 79 -25.04 2.86 -11.17
C ALA A 79 -26.05 2.43 -10.09
N ALA A 80 -25.63 2.16 -8.87
CA ALA A 80 -26.55 1.92 -7.76
C ALA A 80 -27.27 3.22 -7.33
N HIS A 81 -26.55 4.34 -7.24
CA HIS A 81 -27.16 5.65 -6.97
C HIS A 81 -28.24 6.01 -7.99
N LEU A 82 -27.96 5.84 -9.28
CA LEU A 82 -28.93 6.13 -10.35
C LEU A 82 -30.19 5.24 -10.31
N ARG A 83 -30.13 4.10 -9.59
CA ARG A 83 -31.27 3.25 -9.29
C ARG A 83 -32.01 3.63 -8.00
N GLY A 84 -31.63 4.75 -7.37
CA GLY A 84 -32.26 5.27 -6.16
C GLY A 84 -31.67 4.73 -4.84
N HIS A 85 -30.52 4.04 -4.89
CA HIS A 85 -29.84 3.65 -3.65
C HIS A 85 -29.03 4.81 -3.09
N GLU A 86 -29.04 4.94 -1.78
CA GLU A 86 -28.05 5.76 -1.06
C GLU A 86 -26.67 5.12 -1.23
N THR A 87 -25.63 5.95 -1.40
CA THR A 87 -24.25 5.50 -1.57
C THR A 87 -23.34 6.15 -0.56
N VAL A 88 -22.21 5.51 -0.27
CA VAL A 88 -21.24 5.96 0.73
C VAL A 88 -19.83 5.90 0.14
N VAL A 89 -18.94 6.81 0.58
CA VAL A 89 -17.50 6.78 0.27
C VAL A 89 -16.70 6.47 1.53
N VAL A 90 -15.72 5.59 1.41
CA VAL A 90 -14.70 5.32 2.44
C VAL A 90 -13.33 5.60 1.84
N ALA A 91 -12.68 6.64 2.34
CA ALA A 91 -11.28 6.94 2.10
C ALA A 91 -10.45 6.07 3.05
N ASN A 92 -9.86 5.01 2.52
CA ASN A 92 -9.07 4.07 3.30
C ASN A 92 -7.63 4.56 3.40
N GLY A 93 -7.29 5.14 4.53
CA GLY A 93 -5.95 5.61 4.92
C GLY A 93 -5.31 4.73 6.00
N GLU A 94 -5.91 3.55 6.31
CA GLU A 94 -5.26 2.57 7.15
C GLU A 94 -4.10 1.94 6.40
N GLU A 95 -2.88 2.19 6.88
CA GLU A 95 -1.63 1.73 6.29
C GLU A 95 -1.04 0.60 7.12
N GLY A 96 -1.67 -0.60 7.01
CA GLY A 96 -1.25 -1.79 7.72
C GLY A 96 0.07 -2.40 7.26
N GLU A 97 0.61 -1.96 6.13
CA GLU A 97 1.92 -2.39 5.61
C GLU A 97 3.06 -1.69 6.35
N PRO A 98 3.88 -2.41 7.17
CA PRO A 98 4.91 -1.78 7.97
C PRO A 98 5.98 -1.02 7.17
N ALA A 99 6.32 -1.54 5.97
CA ALA A 99 7.33 -0.94 5.10
C ALA A 99 6.81 0.25 4.28
N SER A 100 5.58 0.71 4.50
CA SER A 100 4.97 1.86 3.81
C SER A 100 4.70 3.03 4.75
N VAL A 101 4.80 4.26 4.24
CA VAL A 101 4.51 5.49 4.98
C VAL A 101 3.69 6.50 4.15
N LYS A 102 3.33 6.14 2.93
CA LYS A 102 2.76 7.06 1.94
C LYS A 102 1.38 7.62 2.34
N ASP A 103 0.49 6.76 2.85
CA ASP A 103 -0.88 7.14 3.19
C ASP A 103 -0.90 7.99 4.47
N ARG A 104 -0.12 7.61 5.49
CA ARG A 104 0.10 8.41 6.70
C ARG A 104 0.73 9.75 6.36
N TRP A 105 1.72 9.79 5.46
CA TRP A 105 2.35 11.02 5.05
C TRP A 105 1.35 11.95 4.32
N LEU A 106 0.59 11.44 3.38
CA LEU A 106 -0.44 12.22 2.66
C LEU A 106 -1.45 12.83 3.62
N LEU A 107 -2.00 12.04 4.53
CA LEU A 107 -3.00 12.50 5.48
C LEU A 107 -2.45 13.54 6.46
N ARG A 108 -1.19 13.43 6.86
CA ARG A 108 -0.53 14.39 7.76
C ARG A 108 -0.12 15.70 7.09
N HIS A 109 0.30 15.63 5.81
CA HIS A 109 0.91 16.77 5.12
C HIS A 109 0.04 17.37 4.02
N ARG A 110 -0.85 16.58 3.42
CA ARG A 110 -1.75 16.97 2.33
C ARG A 110 -3.22 16.63 2.62
N PRO A 111 -3.73 16.92 3.85
CA PRO A 111 -5.10 16.54 4.20
C PRO A 111 -6.15 17.17 3.27
N HIS A 112 -5.97 18.43 2.82
CA HIS A 112 -6.89 19.09 1.89
C HIS A 112 -6.92 18.41 0.52
N LEU A 113 -5.77 17.97 0.00
CA LEU A 113 -5.73 17.20 -1.26
C LEU A 113 -6.53 15.90 -1.17
N VAL A 114 -6.42 15.20 -0.03
CA VAL A 114 -7.19 13.97 0.21
C VAL A 114 -8.68 14.28 0.37
N LEU A 115 -9.05 15.31 1.15
CA LEU A 115 -10.45 15.71 1.36
C LEU A 115 -11.12 16.17 0.04
N ASP A 116 -10.40 16.89 -0.81
CA ASP A 116 -10.91 17.28 -2.13
C ASP A 116 -11.13 16.07 -3.02
N GLY A 117 -10.21 15.09 -2.98
CA GLY A 117 -10.39 13.79 -3.65
C GLY A 117 -11.62 13.02 -3.14
N VAL A 118 -11.88 13.04 -1.83
CA VAL A 118 -13.08 12.45 -1.22
C VAL A 118 -14.35 13.17 -1.70
N ARG A 119 -14.35 14.52 -1.69
CA ARG A 119 -15.44 15.35 -2.19
C ARG A 119 -15.78 15.04 -3.65
N LEU A 120 -14.76 14.98 -4.52
CA LEU A 120 -14.94 14.65 -5.93
C LEU A 120 -15.50 13.23 -6.11
N ALA A 121 -14.94 12.25 -5.39
CA ALA A 121 -15.44 10.87 -5.43
C ALA A 121 -16.91 10.79 -4.97
N ALA A 122 -17.28 11.49 -3.89
CA ALA A 122 -18.65 11.54 -3.40
C ALA A 122 -19.60 12.15 -4.43
N ARG A 123 -19.23 13.25 -5.09
CA ARG A 123 -20.00 13.84 -6.19
C ARG A 123 -20.18 12.88 -7.36
N LEU A 124 -19.11 12.14 -7.72
CA LEU A 124 -19.15 11.16 -8.81
C LEU A 124 -20.10 10.00 -8.54
N VAL A 125 -20.20 9.52 -7.30
CA VAL A 125 -21.08 8.40 -6.95
C VAL A 125 -22.41 8.81 -6.36
N GLY A 126 -22.66 10.13 -6.14
CA GLY A 126 -23.89 10.66 -5.54
C GLY A 126 -23.99 10.45 -4.03
N ALA A 127 -22.85 10.31 -3.33
CA ALA A 127 -22.82 10.11 -1.89
C ALA A 127 -22.99 11.44 -1.13
N GLN A 128 -23.73 11.40 -0.03
CA GLN A 128 -23.88 12.49 0.93
C GLN A 128 -23.11 12.23 2.23
N ARG A 129 -22.56 11.03 2.40
CA ARG A 129 -21.75 10.61 3.55
C ARG A 129 -20.45 10.00 3.10
N ALA A 130 -19.36 10.37 3.78
CA ALA A 130 -18.05 9.78 3.59
C ALA A 130 -17.37 9.51 4.93
N TYR A 131 -16.40 8.60 4.91
CA TYR A 131 -15.59 8.27 6.07
C TYR A 131 -14.12 8.31 5.69
N VAL A 132 -13.30 8.92 6.55
CA VAL A 132 -11.84 8.79 6.51
C VAL A 132 -11.44 7.77 7.57
N TYR A 133 -10.97 6.61 7.12
CA TYR A 133 -10.64 5.46 7.97
C TYR A 133 -9.14 5.38 8.16
N VAL A 134 -8.66 5.49 9.40
CA VAL A 134 -7.22 5.63 9.73
C VAL A 134 -6.86 4.95 11.04
N SER A 135 -5.63 4.46 11.19
CA SER A 135 -5.06 4.04 12.48
C SER A 135 -4.08 5.08 13.05
N ASP A 136 -3.54 5.94 12.22
CA ASP A 136 -2.56 6.94 12.62
C ASP A 136 -3.24 8.16 13.28
N ARG A 137 -2.95 8.36 14.58
CA ARG A 137 -3.58 9.44 15.35
C ARG A 137 -3.20 10.84 14.84
N ALA A 138 -1.96 11.03 14.38
CA ALA A 138 -1.55 12.33 13.87
C ALA A 138 -2.22 12.65 12.52
N ALA A 139 -2.40 11.63 11.67
CA ALA A 139 -3.20 11.75 10.44
C ALA A 139 -4.66 12.08 10.74
N ALA A 140 -5.28 11.41 11.72
CA ALA A 140 -6.65 11.73 12.15
C ALA A 140 -6.79 13.19 12.59
N LEU A 141 -5.88 13.67 13.42
CA LEU A 141 -5.88 15.08 13.89
C LEU A 141 -5.65 16.08 12.74
N ALA A 142 -4.77 15.77 11.79
CA ALA A 142 -4.52 16.64 10.64
C ALA A 142 -5.76 16.75 9.73
N VAL A 143 -6.45 15.63 9.52
CA VAL A 143 -7.71 15.61 8.75
C VAL A 143 -8.82 16.34 9.48
N ASP A 144 -8.96 16.18 10.80
CA ASP A 144 -9.95 16.87 11.64
C ASP A 144 -9.77 18.38 11.55
N HIS A 145 -8.52 18.84 11.72
CA HIS A 145 -8.20 20.26 11.57
C HIS A 145 -8.51 20.79 10.16
N ALA A 146 -8.19 20.02 9.12
CA ALA A 146 -8.48 20.41 7.75
C ALA A 146 -10.01 20.46 7.46
N LEU A 147 -10.81 19.61 8.10
CA LEU A 147 -12.27 19.66 8.02
C LEU A 147 -12.82 20.94 8.67
N ASP A 148 -12.26 21.35 9.80
CA ASP A 148 -12.62 22.61 10.46
C ASP A 148 -12.27 23.84 9.59
N GLU A 149 -11.12 23.80 8.90
CA GLU A 149 -10.69 24.89 8.01
C GLU A 149 -11.56 25.04 6.75
N VAL A 150 -11.97 23.91 6.13
CA VAL A 150 -12.63 23.93 4.82
C VAL A 150 -14.10 24.29 4.90
N GLY A 151 -14.79 23.89 5.95
CA GLY A 151 -16.20 24.10 6.15
C GLY A 151 -17.12 23.25 5.24
N PHE A 152 -18.35 23.09 5.69
CA PHE A 152 -19.34 22.19 5.08
C PHE A 152 -19.75 22.59 3.66
N ASP A 153 -19.90 23.89 3.40
CA ASP A 153 -20.36 24.40 2.09
C ASP A 153 -19.34 24.13 0.98
N THR A 154 -18.05 24.30 1.26
CA THR A 154 -16.96 24.02 0.30
C THR A 154 -16.92 22.53 -0.07
N LEU A 155 -17.25 21.65 0.87
CA LEU A 155 -17.39 20.22 0.64
C LEU A 155 -18.69 19.87 -0.11
N GLY A 156 -19.54 20.85 -0.44
CA GLY A 156 -20.79 20.64 -1.17
C GLY A 156 -21.86 19.92 -0.36
N GLY A 157 -21.86 20.11 0.95
CA GLY A 157 -22.81 19.47 1.85
C GLY A 157 -22.49 18.00 2.19
N LEU A 158 -21.29 17.55 1.89
CA LEU A 158 -20.86 16.20 2.22
C LEU A 158 -20.53 16.08 3.71
N ASP A 159 -21.17 15.14 4.38
CA ASP A 159 -20.88 14.78 5.77
C ASP A 159 -19.68 13.81 5.81
N ILE A 160 -18.56 14.24 6.39
CA ILE A 160 -17.34 13.45 6.50
C ILE A 160 -17.04 13.15 7.96
N SER A 161 -17.00 11.87 8.31
CA SER A 161 -16.63 11.40 9.65
C SER A 161 -15.25 10.71 9.63
N ILE A 162 -14.44 10.96 10.65
CA ILE A 162 -13.17 10.25 10.85
C ILE A 162 -13.41 9.04 11.73
N VAL A 163 -12.98 7.86 11.26
CA VAL A 163 -13.07 6.61 12.01
C VAL A 163 -11.66 6.09 12.30
N THR A 164 -11.31 6.06 13.57
CA THR A 164 -10.01 5.56 14.02
C THR A 164 -10.10 4.08 14.38
N VAL A 165 -9.04 3.34 14.10
CA VAL A 165 -8.92 1.90 14.35
C VAL A 165 -7.54 1.60 14.95
N ASP A 166 -7.41 0.50 15.68
CA ASP A 166 -6.11 0.00 16.09
C ASP A 166 -5.32 -0.47 14.86
N PRO A 167 -4.01 -0.15 14.77
CA PRO A 167 -3.20 -0.51 13.61
C PRO A 167 -3.08 -2.04 13.48
N GLY A 168 -3.16 -2.55 12.25
CA GLY A 168 -3.01 -3.98 11.99
C GLY A 168 -3.05 -4.28 10.49
N TYR A 169 -2.31 -5.31 10.06
CA TYR A 169 -2.21 -5.64 8.63
C TYR A 169 -3.57 -5.86 7.96
N VAL A 170 -4.47 -6.57 8.64
CA VAL A 170 -5.80 -6.88 8.10
C VAL A 170 -6.81 -5.75 8.28
N ALA A 171 -6.52 -4.76 9.13
CA ALA A 171 -7.42 -3.64 9.39
C ALA A 171 -7.65 -2.78 8.13
N GLY A 172 -6.63 -2.68 7.24
CA GLY A 172 -6.71 -1.97 5.96
C GLY A 172 -7.48 -2.69 4.85
N GLU A 173 -7.97 -3.91 5.07
CA GLU A 173 -8.76 -4.62 4.07
C GLU A 173 -10.16 -4.00 3.92
N GLU A 174 -10.68 -3.88 2.67
CA GLU A 174 -11.90 -3.13 2.36
C GLU A 174 -13.13 -3.55 3.19
N THR A 175 -13.28 -4.87 3.46
CA THR A 175 -14.40 -5.37 4.27
C THR A 175 -14.18 -5.21 5.77
N ALA A 176 -12.92 -5.21 6.21
CA ALA A 176 -12.57 -4.91 7.59
C ALA A 176 -12.89 -3.45 7.93
N ALA A 177 -12.54 -2.51 7.06
CA ALA A 177 -12.88 -1.10 7.20
C ALA A 177 -14.41 -0.89 7.27
N VAL A 178 -15.17 -1.50 6.38
CA VAL A 178 -16.64 -1.46 6.41
C VAL A 178 -17.20 -2.03 7.71
N ARG A 179 -16.64 -3.13 8.21
CA ARG A 179 -17.09 -3.73 9.48
C ARG A 179 -16.86 -2.80 10.67
N VAL A 180 -15.70 -2.15 10.74
CA VAL A 180 -15.43 -1.17 11.83
C VAL A 180 -16.41 -0.01 11.78
N ILE A 181 -16.64 0.58 10.60
CA ILE A 181 -17.60 1.68 10.42
C ILE A 181 -19.02 1.25 10.83
N ASN A 182 -19.36 -0.02 10.64
CA ASN A 182 -20.63 -0.62 11.07
C ASN A 182 -20.62 -1.06 12.57
N GLY A 183 -19.60 -0.72 13.35
CA GLY A 183 -19.50 -1.03 14.78
C GLY A 183 -18.97 -2.44 15.10
N GLY A 184 -18.42 -3.16 14.12
CA GLY A 184 -17.83 -4.48 14.31
C GLY A 184 -16.28 -4.42 14.45
N PRO A 185 -15.62 -5.58 14.56
CA PRO A 185 -14.17 -5.65 14.67
C PRO A 185 -13.45 -5.38 13.34
N ALA A 186 -12.19 -4.91 13.41
CA ALA A 186 -11.31 -4.70 12.26
C ALA A 186 -10.83 -6.04 11.65
N LYS A 187 -11.75 -6.84 11.17
CA LYS A 187 -11.48 -8.16 10.60
C LYS A 187 -12.22 -8.34 9.28
N PRO A 188 -11.58 -8.93 8.27
CA PRO A 188 -12.19 -9.17 6.96
C PRO A 188 -13.48 -9.99 7.04
N ALA A 189 -14.38 -9.78 6.08
CA ALA A 189 -15.55 -10.59 5.87
C ALA A 189 -15.43 -11.39 4.57
N ASP A 190 -16.21 -12.49 4.47
CA ASP A 190 -16.28 -13.26 3.24
C ASP A 190 -16.93 -12.45 2.10
N LYS A 191 -16.51 -12.71 0.88
CA LYS A 191 -17.03 -12.10 -0.35
C LYS A 191 -17.58 -13.19 -1.29
N PRO A 192 -18.73 -13.06 -1.93
CA PRO A 192 -19.69 -11.94 -1.93
C PRO A 192 -20.54 -11.85 -0.65
N PRO A 193 -21.23 -10.70 -0.36
CA PRO A 193 -21.24 -9.49 -1.14
C PRO A 193 -19.95 -8.66 -1.00
N ARG A 194 -19.61 -7.86 -2.02
CA ARG A 194 -18.52 -6.88 -1.92
C ARG A 194 -19.05 -5.52 -1.41
N PRO A 195 -18.22 -4.63 -0.86
CA PRO A 195 -18.64 -3.32 -0.35
C PRO A 195 -19.46 -2.49 -1.35
N PHE A 196 -19.14 -2.53 -2.64
CA PHE A 196 -19.92 -1.82 -3.66
C PHE A 196 -21.35 -2.38 -3.88
N GLN A 197 -21.66 -3.55 -3.30
CA GLN A 197 -23.00 -4.16 -3.31
C GLN A 197 -23.70 -3.97 -1.97
N HIS A 198 -22.97 -4.18 -0.86
CA HIS A 198 -23.48 -4.13 0.51
C HIS A 198 -22.36 -3.73 1.46
N GLY A 199 -22.25 -2.43 1.75
CA GLY A 199 -21.16 -1.85 2.51
C GLY A 199 -21.61 -1.21 3.82
N VAL A 200 -21.27 0.07 4.01
CA VAL A 200 -21.58 0.82 5.24
C VAL A 200 -23.11 0.97 5.37
N ALA A 201 -23.63 0.61 6.54
CA ALA A 201 -25.07 0.58 6.84
C ALA A 201 -25.92 -0.18 5.77
N GLY A 202 -25.30 -1.14 5.07
CA GLY A 202 -25.95 -1.89 4.00
C GLY A 202 -25.97 -1.19 2.64
N HIS A 203 -25.46 0.03 2.53
CA HIS A 203 -25.47 0.80 1.29
C HIS A 203 -24.29 0.45 0.38
N PRO A 204 -24.45 0.50 -0.96
CA PRO A 204 -23.36 0.43 -1.91
C PRO A 204 -22.26 1.44 -1.58
N THR A 205 -21.05 0.95 -1.30
CA THR A 205 -19.95 1.75 -0.76
C THR A 205 -18.73 1.72 -1.67
N LEU A 206 -18.24 2.92 -2.04
CA LEU A 206 -16.95 3.08 -2.67
C LEU A 206 -15.86 3.06 -1.59
N VAL A 207 -15.11 1.98 -1.50
CA VAL A 207 -13.88 1.94 -0.69
C VAL A 207 -12.69 2.20 -1.59
N SER A 208 -11.92 3.27 -1.33
CA SER A 208 -10.72 3.62 -2.11
C SER A 208 -9.60 4.10 -1.21
N ASN A 209 -8.37 3.76 -1.58
CA ASN A 209 -7.17 4.22 -0.87
C ASN A 209 -6.99 5.75 -1.02
N VAL A 210 -6.45 6.39 0.01
CA VAL A 210 -6.31 7.86 0.06
C VAL A 210 -5.40 8.42 -1.04
N GLU A 211 -4.30 7.75 -1.41
CA GLU A 211 -3.47 8.16 -2.54
C GLU A 211 -4.23 8.09 -3.86
N THR A 212 -5.08 7.07 -4.03
CA THR A 212 -5.94 6.98 -5.22
C THR A 212 -6.88 8.18 -5.31
N LEU A 213 -7.53 8.55 -4.20
CA LEU A 213 -8.43 9.69 -4.15
C LEU A 213 -7.70 11.01 -4.33
N ALA A 214 -6.49 11.17 -3.77
CA ALA A 214 -5.64 12.34 -3.91
C ALA A 214 -5.24 12.65 -5.37
N ASN A 215 -5.35 11.70 -6.30
CA ASN A 215 -5.13 11.95 -7.71
C ASN A 215 -6.36 12.56 -8.43
N LEU A 216 -7.57 12.50 -7.86
CA LEU A 216 -8.78 13.01 -8.50
C LEU A 216 -8.76 14.53 -8.73
N PRO A 217 -8.29 15.39 -7.80
CA PRO A 217 -8.18 16.82 -8.04
C PRO A 217 -7.30 17.15 -9.25
N HIS A 218 -6.19 16.44 -9.43
CA HIS A 218 -5.32 16.63 -10.59
C HIS A 218 -6.03 16.26 -11.91
N VAL A 219 -6.73 15.11 -11.95
CA VAL A 219 -7.51 14.71 -13.13
C VAL A 219 -8.65 15.69 -13.40
N ALA A 220 -9.30 16.23 -12.36
CA ALA A 220 -10.37 17.21 -12.51
C ALA A 220 -9.87 18.54 -13.07
N ALA A 221 -8.69 19.00 -12.63
CA ALA A 221 -8.13 20.28 -13.05
C ALA A 221 -7.47 20.24 -14.43
N HIS A 222 -6.79 19.14 -14.77
CA HIS A 222 -5.90 19.08 -15.93
C HIS A 222 -6.32 18.03 -16.98
N GLY A 223 -7.28 17.16 -16.66
CA GLY A 223 -7.80 16.12 -17.56
C GLY A 223 -6.90 14.89 -17.69
N ALA A 224 -7.44 13.91 -18.40
CA ALA A 224 -6.81 12.60 -18.59
C ALA A 224 -5.50 12.66 -19.39
N ALA A 225 -5.43 13.52 -20.39
CA ALA A 225 -4.25 13.61 -21.27
C ALA A 225 -3.02 14.06 -20.48
N GLU A 226 -3.19 15.06 -19.61
CA GLU A 226 -2.10 15.53 -18.75
C GLU A 226 -1.74 14.48 -17.68
N PHE A 227 -2.74 13.85 -17.05
CA PHE A 227 -2.47 12.74 -16.11
C PHE A 227 -1.62 11.65 -16.74
N ARG A 228 -1.89 11.29 -18.00
CA ARG A 228 -1.18 10.26 -18.77
C ARG A 228 0.15 10.73 -19.38
N SER A 229 0.50 12.02 -19.27
CA SER A 229 1.80 12.53 -19.71
C SER A 229 2.98 11.92 -18.94
N ALA A 230 2.71 11.36 -17.76
CA ALA A 230 3.64 10.57 -16.96
C ALA A 230 3.16 9.11 -16.89
N GLY A 231 4.09 8.20 -16.64
CA GLY A 231 3.81 6.77 -16.52
C GLY A 231 3.90 6.02 -17.86
N THR A 232 3.40 4.79 -17.85
CA THR A 232 3.31 3.94 -19.05
C THR A 232 1.89 3.96 -19.62
N GLU A 233 1.68 3.33 -20.78
CA GLU A 233 0.35 3.17 -21.35
C GLU A 233 -0.59 2.39 -20.43
N ALA A 234 -0.13 1.31 -19.80
CA ALA A 234 -0.93 0.45 -18.94
C ALA A 234 -0.93 0.88 -17.47
N SER A 235 0.10 1.61 -17.03
CA SER A 235 0.23 2.17 -15.68
C SER A 235 0.46 3.69 -15.75
N PRO A 236 -0.57 4.50 -16.03
CA PRO A 236 -0.43 5.94 -16.16
C PRO A 236 -0.24 6.67 -14.83
N GLY A 237 0.36 7.86 -14.92
CA GLY A 237 0.56 8.79 -13.83
C GLY A 237 1.79 8.51 -12.98
N THR A 238 1.91 9.28 -11.90
CA THR A 238 2.90 9.09 -10.84
C THR A 238 2.31 8.26 -9.70
N PHE A 239 3.18 7.77 -8.79
CA PHE A 239 2.79 7.11 -7.57
C PHE A 239 3.82 7.37 -6.48
N LEU A 240 3.43 7.14 -5.23
CA LEU A 240 4.32 7.24 -4.09
C LEU A 240 5.00 5.90 -3.82
N VAL A 241 6.33 5.91 -3.76
CA VAL A 241 7.13 4.75 -3.39
C VAL A 241 7.86 5.00 -2.08
N THR A 242 7.66 4.11 -1.10
CA THR A 242 8.45 4.07 0.13
C THR A 242 9.64 3.15 -0.10
N VAL A 243 10.86 3.66 0.11
CA VAL A 243 12.10 2.89 -0.05
C VAL A 243 12.77 2.73 1.31
N THR A 244 13.15 1.50 1.61
CA THR A 244 13.82 1.10 2.86
C THR A 244 14.97 0.13 2.59
N GLY A 245 15.73 -0.21 3.61
CA GLY A 245 16.85 -1.17 3.51
C GLY A 245 18.16 -0.54 3.09
N ALA A 246 19.11 -1.35 2.64
CA ALA A 246 20.45 -0.96 2.22
C ALA A 246 21.23 -0.12 3.26
N GLY A 247 20.91 -0.26 4.56
CA GLY A 247 21.55 0.51 5.63
C GLY A 247 21.30 2.03 5.54
N ARG A 248 20.31 2.48 4.78
CA ARG A 248 19.98 3.89 4.59
C ARG A 248 18.71 4.32 5.31
N PRO A 249 18.57 5.61 5.64
CA PRO A 249 17.32 6.17 6.13
C PRO A 249 16.19 5.91 5.13
N PRO A 250 14.95 5.66 5.61
CA PRO A 250 13.82 5.47 4.74
C PRO A 250 13.52 6.72 3.91
N ALA A 251 12.93 6.53 2.72
CA ALA A 251 12.55 7.63 1.87
C ALA A 251 11.15 7.41 1.28
N LEU A 252 10.45 8.52 1.02
CA LEU A 252 9.21 8.59 0.27
C LEU A 252 9.44 9.40 -1.01
N TYR A 253 9.30 8.75 -2.14
CA TYR A 253 9.50 9.40 -3.43
C TYR A 253 8.21 9.41 -4.25
N GLU A 254 7.97 10.51 -4.98
CA GLU A 254 6.99 10.51 -6.06
C GLU A 254 7.72 10.26 -7.38
N VAL A 255 7.37 9.16 -8.04
CA VAL A 255 8.00 8.72 -9.28
C VAL A 255 6.94 8.40 -10.34
N PRO A 256 7.23 8.54 -11.65
CA PRO A 256 6.34 8.06 -12.69
C PRO A 256 6.35 6.53 -12.72
N HIS A 257 5.22 5.90 -13.04
CA HIS A 257 5.27 4.49 -13.42
C HIS A 257 6.19 4.30 -14.62
N GLY A 258 6.88 3.18 -14.69
CA GLY A 258 7.85 2.89 -15.75
C GLY A 258 9.27 3.39 -15.46
N VAL A 259 9.51 4.05 -14.32
CA VAL A 259 10.87 4.42 -13.93
C VAL A 259 11.73 3.17 -13.74
N PRO A 260 12.95 3.10 -14.30
CA PRO A 260 13.85 1.98 -14.08
C PRO A 260 14.16 1.78 -12.59
N PHE A 261 14.25 0.52 -12.15
CA PHE A 261 14.61 0.23 -10.77
C PHE A 261 15.99 0.79 -10.40
N THR A 262 16.92 0.82 -11.36
CA THR A 262 18.25 1.43 -11.20
C THR A 262 18.20 2.93 -10.94
N ASP A 263 17.22 3.64 -11.50
CA ASP A 263 17.04 5.08 -11.25
C ASP A 263 16.48 5.32 -9.84
N LEU A 264 15.59 4.43 -9.36
CA LEU A 264 15.17 4.46 -7.94
C LEU A 264 16.36 4.23 -7.00
N LEU A 265 17.25 3.27 -7.32
CA LEU A 265 18.48 3.06 -6.56
C LEU A 265 19.38 4.30 -6.54
N ALA A 266 19.59 4.93 -7.70
CA ALA A 266 20.38 6.14 -7.82
C ALA A 266 19.78 7.29 -6.99
N LEU A 267 18.44 7.46 -7.03
CA LEU A 267 17.72 8.44 -6.23
C LEU A 267 17.90 8.17 -4.72
N HIS A 268 17.93 6.91 -4.32
CA HIS A 268 18.14 6.50 -2.92
C HIS A 268 19.64 6.41 -2.55
N GLY A 269 20.53 6.63 -3.49
CA GLY A 269 22.00 6.62 -3.30
C GLY A 269 22.56 5.22 -3.04
N VAL A 270 21.99 4.19 -3.65
CA VAL A 270 22.44 2.78 -3.56
C VAL A 270 23.08 2.35 -4.88
N SER A 271 24.28 1.76 -4.81
CA SER A 271 24.92 1.19 -6.00
C SER A 271 24.25 -0.13 -6.40
N PRO A 272 23.93 -0.36 -7.69
CA PRO A 272 23.39 -1.63 -8.18
C PRO A 272 24.26 -2.84 -7.84
N ASP A 273 25.58 -2.67 -7.72
CA ASP A 273 26.50 -3.76 -7.39
C ASP A 273 26.32 -4.31 -5.97
N GLN A 274 25.80 -3.48 -5.06
CA GLN A 274 25.52 -3.87 -3.67
C GLN A 274 24.21 -4.65 -3.53
N VAL A 275 23.31 -4.57 -4.52
CA VAL A 275 21.97 -5.15 -4.43
C VAL A 275 22.00 -6.65 -4.58
N ARG A 276 21.51 -7.38 -3.60
CA ARG A 276 21.26 -8.83 -3.66
C ARG A 276 19.85 -9.16 -4.15
N GLY A 277 18.91 -8.24 -3.95
CA GLY A 277 17.52 -8.37 -4.31
C GLY A 277 16.65 -7.31 -3.66
N ALA A 278 15.34 -7.50 -3.72
CA ALA A 278 14.37 -6.60 -3.09
C ALA A 278 13.14 -7.37 -2.59
N LEU A 279 12.53 -6.87 -1.51
CA LEU A 279 11.17 -7.24 -1.11
C LEU A 279 10.22 -6.20 -1.72
N MET A 280 9.27 -6.66 -2.52
CA MET A 280 8.46 -5.80 -3.38
C MET A 280 7.01 -5.65 -2.90
N GLY A 281 6.47 -4.44 -3.10
CA GLY A 281 5.06 -4.15 -2.80
C GLY A 281 4.69 -4.30 -1.34
N GLY A 282 5.61 -3.97 -0.45
CA GLY A 282 5.57 -4.34 0.94
C GLY A 282 5.83 -5.82 1.12
N TYR A 283 5.13 -6.46 2.04
CA TYR A 283 5.30 -7.90 2.29
C TYR A 283 4.51 -8.78 1.33
N PHE A 284 3.60 -8.18 0.56
CA PHE A 284 2.62 -8.94 -0.23
C PHE A 284 3.20 -9.58 -1.49
N ALA A 285 4.05 -8.87 -2.23
CA ALA A 285 4.45 -9.33 -3.58
C ALA A 285 5.67 -10.26 -3.58
N GLY A 286 6.29 -10.46 -2.41
CA GLY A 286 7.40 -11.38 -2.23
C GLY A 286 8.77 -10.81 -2.61
N LEU A 287 9.75 -11.69 -2.69
CA LEU A 287 11.15 -11.38 -2.93
C LEU A 287 11.52 -11.47 -4.40
N LEU A 288 12.38 -10.59 -4.85
CA LEU A 288 13.09 -10.68 -6.14
C LEU A 288 14.59 -10.72 -5.90
N ASP A 289 15.28 -11.52 -6.70
CA ASP A 289 16.73 -11.55 -6.80
C ASP A 289 17.28 -10.35 -7.58
N ARG A 290 18.55 -10.40 -8.00
CA ARG A 290 19.16 -9.31 -8.78
C ARG A 290 18.48 -9.00 -10.10
N ALA A 291 17.61 -9.90 -10.62
CA ALA A 291 16.81 -9.62 -11.81
C ALA A 291 15.87 -8.41 -11.65
N VAL A 292 15.65 -7.92 -10.42
CA VAL A 292 14.94 -6.66 -10.16
C VAL A 292 15.64 -5.47 -10.82
N LEU A 293 16.96 -5.50 -11.00
CA LEU A 293 17.74 -4.43 -11.63
C LEU A 293 17.36 -4.17 -13.09
N ASP A 294 16.82 -5.19 -13.76
CA ASP A 294 16.40 -5.14 -15.17
C ASP A 294 14.92 -4.81 -15.32
N THR A 295 14.25 -4.32 -14.25
CA THR A 295 12.82 -4.03 -14.24
C THR A 295 12.55 -2.53 -14.26
N THR A 296 11.32 -2.19 -14.62
CA THR A 296 10.72 -0.87 -14.44
C THR A 296 9.60 -0.91 -13.39
N LEU A 297 9.39 0.19 -12.66
CA LEU A 297 8.41 0.27 -11.58
C LEU A 297 7.01 0.54 -12.16
N ASP A 298 6.40 -0.50 -12.73
CA ASP A 298 5.05 -0.50 -13.26
C ASP A 298 4.35 -1.84 -13.01
N HIS A 299 3.03 -1.86 -13.12
CA HIS A 299 2.25 -3.05 -12.82
C HIS A 299 2.42 -4.16 -13.86
N GLU A 300 2.59 -3.82 -15.13
CA GLU A 300 2.76 -4.77 -16.23
C GLU A 300 4.08 -5.53 -16.13
N THR A 301 5.18 -4.84 -15.89
CA THR A 301 6.52 -5.44 -15.74
C THR A 301 6.56 -6.40 -14.56
N PHE A 302 6.11 -5.96 -13.37
CA PHE A 302 6.13 -6.84 -12.20
C PHE A 302 5.17 -8.03 -12.33
N ARG A 303 4.03 -7.86 -12.97
CA ARG A 303 3.10 -8.97 -13.24
C ARG A 303 3.73 -10.01 -14.18
N ALA A 304 4.45 -9.57 -15.21
CA ALA A 304 5.12 -10.46 -16.17
C ALA A 304 6.17 -11.36 -15.52
N ILE A 305 6.83 -10.90 -14.46
CA ILE A 305 7.83 -11.70 -13.73
C ILE A 305 7.26 -12.44 -12.51
N GLY A 306 5.93 -12.40 -12.32
CA GLY A 306 5.22 -13.08 -11.23
C GLY A 306 5.36 -12.42 -9.87
N SER A 307 5.52 -11.09 -9.84
CA SER A 307 5.56 -10.25 -8.66
C SER A 307 4.51 -9.13 -8.77
N GLY A 308 4.61 -8.09 -7.96
CA GLY A 308 3.70 -6.95 -7.97
C GLY A 308 4.33 -5.69 -7.39
N LEU A 309 3.85 -4.53 -7.85
CA LEU A 309 4.23 -3.25 -7.27
C LEU A 309 3.55 -3.00 -5.91
N GLY A 310 2.45 -3.71 -5.66
CA GLY A 310 1.70 -3.65 -4.40
C GLY A 310 1.30 -2.23 -4.02
N CYS A 311 1.54 -1.87 -2.77
CA CYS A 311 1.31 -0.52 -2.25
C CYS A 311 2.48 0.46 -2.53
N GLY A 312 3.45 0.09 -3.36
CA GLY A 312 4.60 0.95 -3.65
C GLY A 312 5.70 0.93 -2.58
N ALA A 313 5.70 -0.04 -1.67
CA ALA A 313 6.82 -0.19 -0.73
C ALA A 313 7.90 -1.13 -1.30
N VAL A 314 9.16 -0.71 -1.22
CA VAL A 314 10.33 -1.42 -1.74
C VAL A 314 11.39 -1.48 -0.64
N ALA A 315 11.75 -2.69 -0.19
CA ALA A 315 12.90 -2.86 0.69
C ALA A 315 14.08 -3.44 -0.08
N ILE A 316 15.19 -2.69 -0.15
CA ILE A 316 16.40 -3.05 -0.90
C ILE A 316 17.28 -3.93 0.00
N LEU A 317 17.59 -5.13 -0.48
CA LEU A 317 18.45 -6.09 0.21
C LEU A 317 19.89 -5.96 -0.29
N THR A 318 20.80 -5.56 0.59
CA THR A 318 22.25 -5.51 0.35
C THR A 318 22.97 -6.53 1.22
N ASP A 319 22.89 -6.37 2.53
CA ASP A 319 23.60 -7.21 3.50
C ASP A 319 22.70 -8.24 4.19
N ASP A 320 21.38 -8.02 4.17
CA ASP A 320 20.42 -8.92 4.78
C ASP A 320 20.26 -10.22 3.98
N CYS A 321 20.22 -11.34 4.69
CA CYS A 321 19.99 -12.66 4.07
C CYS A 321 18.52 -12.80 3.64
N PRO A 322 18.19 -13.04 2.37
CA PRO A 322 16.82 -13.22 1.89
C PRO A 322 16.03 -14.32 2.61
N VAL A 323 16.71 -15.40 3.06
CA VAL A 323 16.06 -16.46 3.86
C VAL A 323 15.63 -15.92 5.22
N ALA A 324 16.47 -15.14 5.88
CA ALA A 324 16.17 -14.56 7.19
C ALA A 324 15.09 -13.46 7.09
N VAL A 325 15.09 -12.67 6.03
CA VAL A 325 14.04 -11.70 5.72
C VAL A 325 12.71 -12.40 5.50
N ALA A 326 12.67 -13.44 4.64
CA ALA A 326 11.45 -14.21 4.39
C ALA A 326 10.90 -14.85 5.67
N ALA A 327 11.76 -15.43 6.52
CA ALA A 327 11.34 -16.00 7.80
C ALA A 327 10.70 -14.94 8.72
N SER A 328 11.27 -13.72 8.78
CA SER A 328 10.73 -12.61 9.57
C SER A 328 9.38 -12.13 9.04
N VAL A 329 9.22 -12.03 7.71
CA VAL A 329 7.96 -11.63 7.07
C VAL A 329 6.88 -12.71 7.26
N LEU A 330 7.22 -13.99 7.13
CA LEU A 330 6.27 -15.10 7.37
C LEU A 330 5.83 -15.15 8.83
N ALA A 331 6.74 -14.91 9.78
CA ALA A 331 6.41 -14.78 11.20
C ALA A 331 5.51 -13.56 11.47
N TYR A 332 5.65 -12.48 10.73
CA TYR A 332 4.74 -11.33 10.79
C TYR A 332 3.33 -11.73 10.34
N PHE A 333 3.17 -12.38 9.18
CA PHE A 333 1.86 -12.85 8.71
C PHE A 333 1.18 -13.83 9.67
N ASP A 334 1.96 -14.66 10.37
CA ASP A 334 1.42 -15.55 11.39
C ASP A 334 0.83 -14.76 12.58
N ARG A 335 1.49 -13.71 13.03
CA ARG A 335 0.99 -12.88 14.14
C ARG A 335 -0.18 -11.98 13.76
N GLU A 336 -0.18 -11.46 12.54
CA GLU A 336 -1.10 -10.40 12.09
C GLU A 336 -2.32 -10.94 11.30
N ASN A 337 -2.45 -12.24 11.14
CA ASN A 337 -3.66 -12.78 10.52
C ASN A 337 -4.90 -12.58 11.40
N ALA A 338 -6.09 -12.55 10.78
CA ALA A 338 -7.34 -12.26 11.49
C ALA A 338 -7.81 -13.36 12.46
N GLY A 339 -7.19 -14.54 12.45
CA GLY A 339 -7.60 -15.69 13.27
C GLY A 339 -8.98 -16.26 12.90
N GLN A 340 -9.49 -16.01 11.69
CA GLN A 340 -10.84 -16.41 11.27
C GLN A 340 -10.85 -17.62 10.33
N CYS A 341 -9.97 -17.63 9.32
CA CYS A 341 -9.94 -18.67 8.28
C CYS A 341 -8.96 -19.78 8.69
N GLY A 342 -9.44 -21.00 8.86
CA GLY A 342 -8.62 -22.14 9.29
C GLY A 342 -7.40 -22.38 8.41
N SER A 343 -7.54 -22.26 7.09
CA SER A 343 -6.42 -22.34 6.13
C SER A 343 -5.39 -21.22 6.31
N CYS A 344 -5.84 -20.02 6.73
CA CYS A 344 -4.97 -18.87 6.92
C CYS A 344 -4.13 -19.02 8.20
N PHE A 345 -4.74 -19.10 9.36
CA PHE A 345 -3.97 -19.11 10.62
C PHE A 345 -3.11 -20.38 10.79
N ASN A 346 -3.58 -21.56 10.34
CA ASN A 346 -2.75 -22.76 10.34
C ASN A 346 -1.66 -22.71 9.27
N GLY A 347 -1.98 -22.17 8.08
CA GLY A 347 -1.04 -22.08 6.97
C GLY A 347 0.08 -21.06 7.22
N THR A 348 -0.23 -19.89 7.76
CA THR A 348 0.79 -18.88 8.10
C THR A 348 1.70 -19.38 9.22
N ALA A 349 1.15 -20.02 10.27
CA ALA A 349 1.94 -20.63 11.33
C ALA A 349 2.89 -21.72 10.81
N ALA A 350 2.40 -22.61 9.93
CA ALA A 350 3.21 -23.68 9.36
C ALA A 350 4.33 -23.14 8.45
N MET A 351 4.03 -22.15 7.60
CA MET A 351 5.04 -21.52 6.74
C MET A 351 6.06 -20.73 7.55
N ALA A 352 5.64 -20.02 8.60
CA ALA A 352 6.53 -19.29 9.51
C ALA A 352 7.48 -20.25 10.24
N ALA A 353 6.98 -21.38 10.75
CA ALA A 353 7.78 -22.38 11.43
C ALA A 353 8.84 -23.01 10.49
N ALA A 354 8.44 -23.41 9.25
CA ALA A 354 9.37 -23.99 8.28
C ALA A 354 10.44 -22.99 7.84
N ALA A 355 10.07 -21.74 7.56
CA ALA A 355 11.04 -20.71 7.18
C ALA A 355 11.95 -20.31 8.35
N GLY A 356 11.43 -20.29 9.58
CA GLY A 356 12.24 -20.09 10.78
C GLY A 356 13.27 -21.21 10.99
N ALA A 357 12.87 -22.47 10.85
CA ALA A 357 13.79 -23.61 10.89
C ALA A 357 14.87 -23.53 9.80
N LEU A 358 14.48 -23.10 8.58
CA LEU A 358 15.43 -22.90 7.48
C LEU A 358 16.43 -21.78 7.81
N ARG A 359 15.98 -20.62 8.29
CA ARG A 359 16.86 -19.52 8.74
C ARG A 359 17.89 -19.99 9.76
N ASP A 360 17.46 -20.83 10.70
CA ASP A 360 18.28 -21.29 11.83
C ASP A 360 19.17 -22.50 11.49
N GLY A 361 19.14 -23.00 10.23
CA GLY A 361 19.90 -24.15 9.79
C GLY A 361 19.42 -25.47 10.41
N ALA A 362 18.17 -25.53 10.83
CA ALA A 362 17.54 -26.68 11.46
C ALA A 362 16.47 -27.36 10.57
N ALA A 363 16.20 -26.80 9.37
CA ALA A 363 15.24 -27.38 8.46
C ALA A 363 15.77 -28.61 7.75
N THR A 364 14.86 -29.49 7.37
CA THR A 364 15.10 -30.66 6.52
C THR A 364 14.66 -30.37 5.08
N ALA A 365 15.09 -31.21 4.12
CA ALA A 365 14.58 -31.15 2.76
C ALA A 365 13.06 -31.35 2.68
N GLU A 366 12.48 -32.11 3.61
CA GLU A 366 11.03 -32.28 3.71
C GLU A 366 10.31 -31.00 4.15
N ASP A 367 10.89 -30.20 5.04
CA ASP A 367 10.33 -28.91 5.45
C ASP A 367 10.31 -27.93 4.28
N VAL A 368 11.35 -27.91 3.46
CA VAL A 368 11.39 -27.10 2.23
C VAL A 368 10.34 -27.58 1.22
N ALA A 369 10.19 -28.89 1.02
CA ALA A 369 9.17 -29.46 0.14
C ALA A 369 7.74 -29.13 0.64
N ARG A 370 7.51 -29.12 1.94
CA ARG A 370 6.24 -28.71 2.54
C ARG A 370 5.99 -27.21 2.31
N LEU A 371 7.01 -26.36 2.52
CA LEU A 371 6.91 -24.92 2.31
C LEU A 371 6.57 -24.61 0.83
N ASP A 372 7.22 -25.28 -0.11
CA ASP A 372 6.92 -25.19 -1.56
C ASP A 372 5.44 -25.58 -1.82
N ARG A 373 5.02 -26.74 -1.36
CA ARG A 373 3.64 -27.21 -1.52
C ARG A 373 2.62 -26.22 -0.93
N TRP A 374 2.85 -25.70 0.27
CA TRP A 374 1.94 -24.76 0.91
C TRP A 374 1.86 -23.43 0.15
N SER A 375 2.95 -22.97 -0.41
CA SER A 375 3.01 -21.76 -1.24
C SER A 375 2.09 -21.83 -2.48
N VAL A 376 1.73 -23.03 -2.91
CA VAL A 376 0.83 -23.26 -4.04
C VAL A 376 -0.60 -23.57 -3.58
N VAL A 377 -0.77 -24.58 -2.69
CA VAL A 377 -2.11 -25.11 -2.38
C VAL A 377 -2.93 -24.24 -1.45
N LEU A 378 -2.30 -23.30 -0.72
CA LEU A 378 -3.01 -22.41 0.21
C LEU A 378 -3.53 -21.13 -0.43
N ARG A 379 -3.13 -20.81 -1.65
CA ARG A 379 -3.60 -19.61 -2.37
C ARG A 379 -5.11 -19.58 -2.52
N GLY A 380 -5.69 -18.40 -2.32
CA GLY A 380 -7.14 -18.16 -2.47
C GLY A 380 -8.01 -18.82 -1.39
N ARG A 381 -7.41 -19.37 -0.31
CA ARG A 381 -8.15 -20.07 0.76
C ARG A 381 -8.43 -19.21 2.00
N GLY A 382 -8.20 -17.90 1.89
CA GLY A 382 -8.55 -16.91 2.92
C GLY A 382 -9.67 -15.99 2.46
N ALA A 383 -10.41 -15.37 3.38
CA ALA A 383 -11.39 -14.32 3.10
C ALA A 383 -10.73 -13.03 2.57
N CYS A 384 -9.45 -12.82 2.91
CA CYS A 384 -8.60 -11.73 2.44
C CYS A 384 -7.29 -12.28 1.86
N ALA A 385 -6.44 -11.38 1.35
CA ALA A 385 -5.22 -11.74 0.65
C ALA A 385 -4.00 -12.03 1.57
N THR A 386 -4.15 -12.03 2.91
CA THR A 386 -3.04 -12.25 3.85
C THR A 386 -2.31 -13.57 3.60
N LEU A 387 -3.08 -14.65 3.41
CA LEU A 387 -2.52 -15.97 3.12
C LEU A 387 -1.82 -16.01 1.75
N ASP A 388 -2.33 -15.27 0.77
CA ASP A 388 -1.69 -15.14 -0.55
C ASP A 388 -0.37 -14.38 -0.46
N GLY A 389 -0.26 -13.36 0.39
CA GLY A 389 0.98 -12.66 0.69
C GLY A 389 2.03 -13.61 1.29
N ALA A 390 1.68 -14.38 2.31
CA ALA A 390 2.57 -15.40 2.88
C ALA A 390 3.01 -16.43 1.83
N ALA A 391 2.08 -16.91 1.00
CA ALA A 391 2.37 -17.83 -0.09
C ALA A 391 3.31 -17.21 -1.16
N ASN A 392 3.16 -15.92 -1.46
CA ASN A 392 4.06 -15.21 -2.38
C ASN A 392 5.49 -15.13 -1.84
N VAL A 393 5.65 -14.81 -0.55
CA VAL A 393 6.97 -14.77 0.10
C VAL A 393 7.65 -16.14 0.06
N ALA A 394 6.93 -17.20 0.45
CA ALA A 394 7.46 -18.56 0.43
C ALA A 394 7.86 -18.99 -0.98
N ALA A 395 6.96 -18.84 -1.97
CA ALA A 395 7.22 -19.23 -3.36
C ALA A 395 8.39 -18.46 -3.97
N SER A 396 8.46 -17.14 -3.73
CA SER A 396 9.53 -16.31 -4.28
C SER A 396 10.88 -16.61 -3.65
N LEU A 397 10.94 -16.87 -2.33
CA LEU A 397 12.16 -17.31 -1.67
C LEU A 397 12.73 -18.57 -2.35
N LEU A 398 11.91 -19.61 -2.47
CA LEU A 398 12.34 -20.90 -3.02
C LEU A 398 12.74 -20.80 -4.50
N LYS A 399 12.02 -20.01 -5.28
CA LYS A 399 12.26 -19.83 -6.71
C LYS A 399 13.46 -18.94 -7.02
N ARG A 400 13.64 -17.84 -6.27
CA ARG A 400 14.61 -16.79 -6.60
C ARG A 400 15.97 -16.98 -5.90
N PHE A 401 15.98 -17.70 -4.77
CA PHE A 401 17.18 -17.88 -3.96
C PHE A 401 17.49 -19.35 -3.64
N PRO A 402 17.42 -20.29 -4.64
CA PRO A 402 17.58 -21.71 -4.38
C PRO A 402 18.93 -22.05 -3.76
N GLN A 403 20.01 -21.38 -4.18
CA GLN A 403 21.36 -21.61 -3.64
C GLN A 403 21.46 -21.23 -2.16
N LEU A 404 20.80 -20.13 -1.73
CA LEU A 404 20.77 -19.74 -0.32
C LEU A 404 19.92 -20.72 0.51
N VAL A 405 18.84 -21.26 -0.06
CA VAL A 405 18.05 -22.32 0.58
C VAL A 405 18.90 -23.58 0.80
N GLU A 406 19.67 -24.01 -0.20
CA GLU A 406 20.60 -25.14 -0.09
C GLU A 406 21.67 -24.89 0.99
N GLN A 407 22.25 -23.70 1.03
CA GLN A 407 23.22 -23.33 2.08
C GLN A 407 22.61 -23.44 3.47
N HIS A 408 21.37 -22.99 3.65
CA HIS A 408 20.67 -23.07 4.92
C HIS A 408 20.23 -24.49 5.29
N LEU A 409 20.00 -25.38 4.33
CA LEU A 409 19.81 -26.81 4.58
C LEU A 409 21.10 -27.50 5.04
N ALA A 410 22.27 -27.03 4.59
CA ALA A 410 23.56 -27.53 5.03
C ALA A 410 24.07 -26.89 6.35
N GLY A 411 23.34 -25.90 6.88
CA GLY A 411 23.68 -25.13 8.07
C GLY A 411 23.22 -23.69 7.93
N ARG A 412 24.06 -22.70 8.23
CA ARG A 412 23.75 -21.27 8.01
C ARG A 412 24.64 -20.71 6.90
N CYS A 413 24.11 -19.81 6.09
CA CYS A 413 24.93 -19.04 5.15
C CYS A 413 25.89 -18.12 5.89
N GLU A 414 26.92 -17.61 5.21
CA GLU A 414 27.94 -16.75 5.80
C GLU A 414 27.32 -15.53 6.51
N THR A 415 26.42 -14.81 5.85
CA THR A 415 25.72 -13.65 6.42
C THR A 415 25.01 -13.98 7.75
N CYS A 416 24.39 -15.16 7.85
CA CYS A 416 23.67 -15.58 9.05
C CYS A 416 24.55 -16.16 10.14
N ARG A 417 25.82 -16.51 9.84
CA ARG A 417 26.80 -16.94 10.86
C ARG A 417 27.30 -15.75 11.70
N ASP A 418 27.51 -14.59 11.04
CA ASP A 418 28.01 -13.39 11.68
C ASP A 418 26.92 -12.59 12.39
N GLY A 419 25.68 -12.72 11.94
CA GLY A 419 24.51 -12.08 12.54
C GLY A 419 23.26 -12.33 11.70
N THR A 420 22.25 -12.95 12.30
CA THR A 420 21.01 -13.28 11.60
C THR A 420 20.03 -12.11 11.64
N PHE A 421 19.57 -11.65 10.49
CA PHE A 421 18.46 -10.69 10.41
C PHE A 421 17.23 -11.28 11.12
N SER A 422 16.68 -10.52 12.06
CA SER A 422 15.47 -10.87 12.77
C SER A 422 14.75 -9.59 13.19
N ALA A 423 13.57 -9.38 12.65
CA ALA A 423 12.72 -8.24 12.98
C ALA A 423 11.28 -8.68 13.13
N GLN A 424 10.59 -8.13 14.12
CA GLN A 424 9.14 -8.38 14.26
C GLN A 424 8.36 -7.74 13.13
N ARG A 425 8.78 -6.55 12.68
CA ARG A 425 8.20 -5.78 11.57
C ARG A 425 9.34 -5.37 10.63
N PRO A 426 9.78 -6.27 9.70
CA PRO A 426 10.88 -6.00 8.80
C PRO A 426 10.72 -4.68 8.04
N TYR A 427 11.76 -3.86 8.00
CA TYR A 427 11.80 -2.60 7.26
C TYR A 427 10.68 -1.62 7.62
N GLU A 428 10.18 -1.68 8.86
CA GLU A 428 9.16 -0.76 9.35
C GLU A 428 9.63 0.69 9.24
N VAL A 429 8.74 1.53 8.72
CA VAL A 429 8.94 2.99 8.66
C VAL A 429 8.07 3.63 9.73
N GLU A 430 8.68 4.20 10.74
CA GLU A 430 7.98 5.10 11.64
C GLU A 430 7.87 6.48 10.95
N ALA A 431 6.65 6.97 10.81
CA ALA A 431 6.47 8.36 10.41
C ALA A 431 7.04 9.22 11.53
N SER A 432 8.17 9.89 11.28
CA SER A 432 8.83 10.76 12.26
C SER A 432 7.79 11.68 12.92
N ARG A 433 7.84 11.79 14.24
CA ARG A 433 7.14 12.83 14.98
C ARG A 433 7.80 14.15 14.57
N SER A 434 7.19 14.89 13.64
CA SER A 434 7.53 16.29 13.39
C SER A 434 7.00 17.16 14.51
#